data_46a24d6ce3035a62f8f5e24203b7509f
#
_entry.id   46a24d6ce3035a62f8f5e24203b7509f
#
_cell.length_a   1.000
_cell.length_b   1.000
_cell.length_c   1.000
_cell.angle_alpha   90.00
_cell.angle_beta   90.00
_cell.angle_gamma   90.00
#
_symmetry.space_group_name_H-M   'P 1'
#
loop_
_entity.id
_entity.type
_entity.pdbx_description
1 polymer ?
#
loop_
_entity_poly.entity_id
_entity_poly.type
_entity_poly.pdbx_seq_one_letter_code
_entity_poly.pdbx_strand_id
1 'polypeptide(L)'
;RMSRGLGDVYKRQLYQCAADVAAKQHKKGHFVTCDDYVTMSDGTGIVHIAPAFGEDDAKVGRKYDLPFVQFVDGKGELTKETPYAGLFVKKADPEVLKDLDKEGKLFDAPKFEHDYPFCWRCDTPLIYYARESWFIKMSDPEVKANLIANNKTINWIPETIGTGRFGAWLENVQDWGISRNRYWGTPLNIWVC
;
A
#
# COMPACT_ATOMS: atom_id res chain seq x y z
N ARG A 1 10.34 10.29 -19.47
CA ARG A 1 9.54 10.58 -20.69
C ARG A 1 8.15 10.03 -20.48
N MET A 2 7.16 10.92 -20.39
CA MET A 2 5.76 10.57 -20.22
C MET A 2 5.19 9.99 -21.52
N SER A 3 4.59 8.81 -21.45
CA SER A 3 3.73 8.30 -22.52
C SER A 3 2.32 8.84 -22.30
N ARG A 4 1.84 9.69 -23.18
CA ARG A 4 0.47 10.24 -23.15
C ARG A 4 -0.63 9.20 -23.37
N GLY A 5 -0.29 7.98 -23.79
CA GLY A 5 -1.24 6.93 -24.14
C GLY A 5 -1.70 6.06 -22.98
N LEU A 6 -0.92 5.89 -21.93
CA LEU A 6 -1.28 5.02 -20.80
C LEU A 6 -2.51 5.50 -20.02
N GLY A 7 -2.68 6.82 -19.85
CA GLY A 7 -3.83 7.38 -19.15
C GLY A 7 -5.18 7.16 -19.88
N ASP A 8 -5.17 7.02 -21.19
CA ASP A 8 -6.39 6.88 -21.99
C ASP A 8 -6.88 5.43 -22.11
N VAL A 9 -5.95 4.46 -22.10
CA VAL A 9 -6.27 3.02 -22.15
C VAL A 9 -6.96 2.56 -20.89
N TYR A 10 -6.63 3.12 -19.75
CA TYR A 10 -7.18 2.77 -18.44
C TYR A 10 -8.55 3.40 -18.11
N LYS A 11 -9.13 4.19 -18.99
CA LYS A 11 -10.35 4.98 -18.67
C LYS A 11 -11.67 4.22 -18.68
N ARG A 12 -11.73 2.92 -19.02
CA ARG A 12 -13.02 2.34 -19.38
C ARG A 12 -13.54 1.12 -18.62
N GLN A 13 -12.85 0.57 -17.61
CA GLN A 13 -13.39 -0.59 -16.89
C GLN A 13 -13.45 -0.36 -15.38
N LEU A 14 -12.58 -0.98 -14.63
CA LEU A 14 -12.45 -0.77 -13.19
C LEU A 14 -12.21 0.69 -12.82
N TYR A 15 -11.63 1.43 -13.73
CA TYR A 15 -11.28 2.84 -13.55
C TYR A 15 -12.47 3.80 -13.57
N GLN A 16 -13.59 3.44 -14.18
CA GLN A 16 -14.80 4.28 -14.10
C GLN A 16 -15.30 4.35 -12.66
N CYS A 17 -15.37 3.22 -11.96
CA CYS A 17 -15.72 3.23 -10.55
C CYS A 17 -14.71 4.00 -9.69
N ALA A 18 -13.41 3.94 -10.01
CA ALA A 18 -12.41 4.75 -9.34
C ALA A 18 -12.59 6.25 -9.61
N ALA A 19 -12.95 6.63 -10.84
CA ALA A 19 -13.28 8.02 -11.19
C ALA A 19 -14.50 8.53 -10.41
N ASP A 20 -15.52 7.70 -10.22
CA ASP A 20 -16.70 8.04 -9.44
C ASP A 20 -16.37 8.27 -7.96
N VAL A 21 -15.47 7.47 -7.39
CA VAL A 21 -14.97 7.68 -6.02
C VAL A 21 -14.13 8.94 -5.93
N ALA A 22 -13.24 9.19 -6.90
CA ALA A 22 -12.44 10.41 -6.96
C ALA A 22 -13.31 11.67 -7.01
N ALA A 23 -14.38 11.64 -7.82
CA ALA A 23 -15.35 12.73 -7.90
C ALA A 23 -16.06 12.97 -6.55
N LYS A 24 -16.48 11.89 -5.86
CA LYS A 24 -17.08 11.98 -4.52
C LYS A 24 -16.12 12.54 -3.47
N GLN A 25 -14.83 12.26 -3.59
CA GLN A 25 -13.79 12.79 -2.71
C GLN A 25 -13.33 14.20 -3.12
N HIS A 26 -13.85 14.77 -4.22
CA HIS A 26 -13.42 16.06 -4.79
C HIS A 26 -11.91 16.09 -5.10
N LYS A 27 -11.33 14.94 -5.50
CA LYS A 27 -9.91 14.79 -5.78
C LYS A 27 -9.66 14.49 -7.25
N LYS A 28 -8.51 14.95 -7.76
CA LYS A 28 -8.07 14.65 -9.11
C LYS A 28 -7.28 13.34 -9.10
N GLY A 29 -7.73 12.39 -9.91
CA GLY A 29 -6.98 11.17 -10.24
C GLY A 29 -6.54 11.17 -11.71
N HIS A 30 -6.01 10.05 -12.21
CA HIS A 30 -5.68 9.80 -13.63
C HIS A 30 -4.73 10.84 -14.23
N PHE A 31 -3.65 11.17 -13.55
CA PHE A 31 -2.56 11.99 -14.05
C PHE A 31 -1.21 11.39 -13.65
N VAL A 32 -0.14 11.83 -14.30
CA VAL A 32 1.21 11.34 -14.00
C VAL A 32 1.80 12.12 -12.83
N THR A 33 2.31 11.40 -11.86
CA THR A 33 3.09 11.91 -10.73
C THR A 33 4.55 11.53 -10.87
N CYS A 34 5.44 12.12 -10.10
CA CYS A 34 6.87 11.82 -10.08
C CYS A 34 7.33 11.50 -8.67
N ASP A 35 8.16 10.47 -8.54
CA ASP A 35 8.83 10.17 -7.29
C ASP A 35 10.20 9.51 -7.52
N ASP A 36 11.09 9.57 -6.53
CA ASP A 36 12.49 9.19 -6.66
C ASP A 36 12.70 7.66 -6.61
N TYR A 37 11.73 6.89 -6.08
CA TYR A 37 11.84 5.43 -6.05
C TYR A 37 11.63 4.77 -7.41
N VAL A 38 11.12 5.51 -8.40
CA VAL A 38 10.89 5.00 -9.77
C VAL A 38 12.19 5.09 -10.56
N THR A 39 12.76 3.94 -10.91
CA THR A 39 14.04 3.85 -11.61
C THR A 39 13.87 3.38 -13.05
N MET A 40 14.91 3.65 -13.89
CA MET A 40 15.01 3.14 -15.26
C MET A 40 15.84 1.86 -15.33
N SER A 41 16.54 1.49 -14.27
CA SER A 41 17.39 0.30 -14.20
C SER A 41 16.59 -0.98 -14.01
N ASP A 42 15.43 -0.87 -13.36
CA ASP A 42 14.50 -1.97 -13.13
C ASP A 42 13.15 -1.64 -13.79
N GLY A 43 12.92 -2.16 -14.99
CA GLY A 43 11.66 -1.96 -15.70
C GLY A 43 11.66 -0.76 -16.64
N THR A 44 10.52 -0.08 -16.76
CA THR A 44 10.27 0.94 -17.81
C THR A 44 10.42 2.38 -17.32
N GLY A 45 10.66 2.61 -16.03
CA GLY A 45 10.59 3.94 -15.42
C GLY A 45 9.16 4.47 -15.28
N ILE A 46 8.15 3.60 -15.42
CA ILE A 46 6.73 3.93 -15.25
C ILE A 46 6.11 2.91 -14.29
N VAL A 47 5.47 3.40 -13.24
CA VAL A 47 4.83 2.58 -12.21
C VAL A 47 3.36 2.97 -12.09
N HIS A 48 2.49 2.00 -11.94
CA HIS A 48 1.09 2.23 -11.60
C HIS A 48 0.98 2.53 -10.10
N ILE A 49 0.23 3.58 -9.73
CA ILE A 49 0.05 4.00 -8.34
C ILE A 49 -1.37 3.67 -7.86
N ALA A 50 -1.44 2.89 -6.80
CA ALA A 50 -2.68 2.53 -6.12
C ALA A 50 -2.59 2.80 -4.61
N PRO A 51 -2.94 4.00 -4.11
CA PRO A 51 -2.69 4.45 -2.74
C PRO A 51 -3.20 3.53 -1.63
N ALA A 52 -4.20 2.70 -1.91
CA ALA A 52 -4.76 1.75 -0.94
C ALA A 52 -3.99 0.41 -0.88
N PHE A 53 -3.05 0.13 -1.81
CA PHE A 53 -2.48 -1.21 -2.01
C PHE A 53 -0.95 -1.28 -1.93
N GLY A 54 -0.28 -0.17 -1.64
CA GLY A 54 1.16 -0.10 -1.45
C GLY A 54 1.57 1.01 -0.51
N GLU A 55 2.66 0.81 0.23
CA GLU A 55 3.16 1.82 1.17
C GLU A 55 3.72 3.04 0.42
N ASP A 56 4.52 2.82 -0.63
CA ASP A 56 5.08 3.89 -1.44
C ASP A 56 3.98 4.58 -2.25
N ASP A 57 3.03 3.81 -2.77
CA ASP A 57 1.82 4.35 -3.41
C ASP A 57 1.03 5.26 -2.46
N ALA A 58 0.89 4.86 -1.19
CA ALA A 58 0.23 5.67 -0.18
C ALA A 58 1.01 6.96 0.14
N LYS A 59 2.35 6.93 0.13
CA LYS A 59 3.19 8.13 0.29
C LYS A 59 2.98 9.10 -0.87
N VAL A 60 3.03 8.59 -2.10
CA VAL A 60 2.73 9.38 -3.32
C VAL A 60 1.30 9.90 -3.27
N GLY A 61 0.35 9.06 -2.85
CA GLY A 61 -1.05 9.45 -2.67
C GLY A 61 -1.23 10.65 -1.75
N ARG A 62 -0.52 10.68 -0.62
CA ARG A 62 -0.53 11.84 0.30
C ARG A 62 0.18 13.06 -0.28
N LYS A 63 1.32 12.87 -0.95
CA LYS A 63 2.13 13.94 -1.56
C LYS A 63 1.37 14.71 -2.64
N TYR A 64 0.56 14.02 -3.44
CA TYR A 64 -0.18 14.58 -4.57
C TYR A 64 -1.69 14.70 -4.33
N ASP A 65 -2.14 14.45 -3.11
CA ASP A 65 -3.56 14.44 -2.73
C ASP A 65 -4.43 13.57 -3.66
N LEU A 66 -3.93 12.38 -3.97
CA LEU A 66 -4.65 11.44 -4.83
C LEU A 66 -5.90 10.89 -4.13
N PRO A 67 -6.94 10.47 -4.88
CA PRO A 67 -8.08 9.79 -4.30
C PRO A 67 -7.66 8.46 -3.70
N PHE A 68 -8.24 8.15 -2.54
CA PHE A 68 -8.06 6.85 -1.89
C PHE A 68 -9.20 5.93 -2.31
N VAL A 69 -8.89 4.93 -3.11
CA VAL A 69 -9.86 3.99 -3.69
C VAL A 69 -9.53 2.58 -3.26
N GLN A 70 -10.48 1.92 -2.58
CA GLN A 70 -10.32 0.55 -2.13
C GLN A 70 -11.55 -0.26 -2.50
N PHE A 71 -11.39 -1.15 -3.47
CA PHE A 71 -12.44 -2.04 -3.96
C PHE A 71 -12.22 -3.50 -3.56
N VAL A 72 -11.50 -3.74 -2.48
CA VAL A 72 -11.25 -5.07 -1.93
C VAL A 72 -11.74 -5.09 -0.50
N ASP A 73 -12.57 -6.04 -0.15
CA ASP A 73 -13.11 -6.21 1.19
C ASP A 73 -12.16 -6.99 2.13
N GLY A 74 -12.59 -7.21 3.37
CA GLY A 74 -11.81 -7.94 4.38
C GLY A 74 -11.55 -9.41 4.07
N LYS A 75 -12.21 -9.99 3.05
CA LYS A 75 -11.99 -11.37 2.55
C LYS A 75 -11.09 -11.41 1.33
N GLY A 76 -10.67 -10.25 0.81
CA GLY A 76 -9.92 -10.15 -0.44
C GLY A 76 -10.81 -10.27 -1.68
N GLU A 77 -12.11 -10.06 -1.54
CA GLU A 77 -13.08 -10.10 -2.63
C GLU A 77 -13.34 -8.68 -3.16
N LEU A 78 -13.59 -8.57 -4.46
CA LEU A 78 -13.92 -7.29 -5.08
C LEU A 78 -15.31 -6.83 -4.68
N THR A 79 -15.43 -5.54 -4.37
CA THR A 79 -16.68 -4.94 -3.89
C THR A 79 -17.72 -4.75 -5.03
N LYS A 80 -18.97 -4.50 -4.65
CA LYS A 80 -20.10 -4.37 -5.57
C LYS A 80 -19.98 -3.22 -6.58
N GLU A 81 -19.09 -2.27 -6.33
CA GLU A 81 -18.81 -1.16 -7.23
C GLU A 81 -18.03 -1.58 -8.47
N THR A 82 -17.43 -2.77 -8.44
CA THR A 82 -16.64 -3.30 -9.55
C THR A 82 -17.43 -4.28 -10.42
N PRO A 83 -17.08 -4.43 -11.71
CA PRO A 83 -17.72 -5.43 -12.58
C PRO A 83 -17.53 -6.88 -12.13
N TYR A 84 -16.54 -7.13 -11.27
CA TYR A 84 -16.14 -8.47 -10.81
C TYR A 84 -16.51 -8.69 -9.33
N ALA A 85 -17.57 -8.07 -8.87
CA ALA A 85 -18.03 -8.13 -7.48
C ALA A 85 -18.14 -9.56 -6.94
N GLY A 86 -17.61 -9.78 -5.73
CA GLY A 86 -17.62 -11.07 -5.06
C GLY A 86 -16.53 -12.05 -5.53
N LEU A 87 -15.74 -11.72 -6.53
CA LEU A 87 -14.59 -12.53 -6.90
C LEU A 87 -13.38 -12.20 -6.01
N PHE A 88 -12.70 -13.23 -5.54
CA PHE A 88 -11.37 -13.06 -4.94
C PHE A 88 -10.42 -12.45 -5.95
N VAL A 89 -9.60 -11.46 -5.56
CA VAL A 89 -8.78 -10.66 -6.48
C VAL A 89 -7.95 -11.49 -7.45
N LYS A 90 -7.30 -12.57 -7.01
CA LYS A 90 -6.53 -13.46 -7.90
C LYS A 90 -7.39 -14.26 -8.88
N LYS A 91 -8.66 -14.46 -8.58
CA LYS A 91 -9.62 -15.10 -9.50
C LYS A 91 -10.20 -14.10 -10.50
N ALA A 92 -10.17 -12.83 -10.18
CA ALA A 92 -10.58 -11.77 -11.10
C ALA A 92 -9.53 -11.50 -12.19
N ASP A 93 -8.24 -11.74 -11.94
CA ASP A 93 -7.16 -11.47 -12.90
C ASP A 93 -7.44 -12.07 -14.30
N PRO A 94 -7.80 -13.38 -14.45
CA PRO A 94 -8.11 -13.95 -15.76
C PRO A 94 -9.33 -13.31 -16.45
N GLU A 95 -10.34 -12.88 -15.69
CA GLU A 95 -11.53 -12.26 -16.26
C GLU A 95 -11.21 -10.84 -16.74
N VAL A 96 -10.40 -10.09 -16.00
CA VAL A 96 -9.89 -8.79 -16.42
C VAL A 96 -9.07 -8.91 -17.72
N LEU A 97 -8.20 -9.91 -17.84
CA LEU A 97 -7.43 -10.16 -19.05
C LEU A 97 -8.32 -10.46 -20.26
N LYS A 98 -9.34 -11.31 -20.08
CA LYS A 98 -10.31 -11.61 -21.14
C LYS A 98 -11.04 -10.38 -21.62
N ASP A 99 -11.43 -9.49 -20.70
CA ASP A 99 -12.17 -8.30 -21.06
C ASP A 99 -11.28 -7.26 -21.75
N LEU A 100 -10.03 -7.15 -21.31
CA LEU A 100 -9.02 -6.32 -22.00
C LEU A 100 -8.73 -6.81 -23.40
N ASP A 101 -8.66 -8.13 -23.61
CA ASP A 101 -8.46 -8.75 -24.92
C ASP A 101 -9.64 -8.49 -25.85
N LYS A 102 -10.88 -8.72 -25.38
CA LYS A 102 -12.11 -8.42 -26.13
C LYS A 102 -12.20 -6.96 -26.57
N GLU A 103 -11.68 -6.03 -25.76
CA GLU A 103 -11.67 -4.60 -26.07
C GLU A 103 -10.46 -4.17 -26.92
N GLY A 104 -9.59 -5.11 -27.30
CA GLY A 104 -8.36 -4.81 -28.07
C GLY A 104 -7.35 -3.96 -27.30
N LYS A 105 -7.37 -4.03 -25.98
CA LYS A 105 -6.51 -3.23 -25.08
C LYS A 105 -5.40 -4.04 -24.43
N LEU A 106 -5.43 -5.37 -24.56
CA LEU A 106 -4.38 -6.24 -24.06
C LEU A 106 -3.22 -6.23 -25.06
N PHE A 107 -2.06 -5.74 -24.63
CA PHE A 107 -0.84 -5.79 -25.44
C PHE A 107 -0.17 -7.16 -25.33
N ASP A 108 0.04 -7.63 -24.09
CA ASP A 108 0.66 -8.92 -23.80
C ASP A 108 0.35 -9.32 -22.34
N ALA A 109 0.38 -10.61 -22.06
CA ALA A 109 0.21 -11.16 -20.73
C ALA A 109 1.14 -12.37 -20.49
N PRO A 110 2.48 -12.17 -20.56
CA PRO A 110 3.42 -13.25 -20.36
C PRO A 110 3.36 -13.77 -18.93
N LYS A 111 3.58 -15.08 -18.78
CA LYS A 111 3.75 -15.67 -17.46
C LYS A 111 5.10 -15.21 -16.90
N PHE A 112 5.07 -14.62 -15.72
CA PHE A 112 6.25 -14.20 -14.99
C PHE A 112 6.34 -14.97 -13.67
N GLU A 113 7.46 -15.65 -13.48
CA GLU A 113 7.74 -16.37 -12.24
C GLU A 113 8.51 -15.48 -11.29
N HIS A 114 8.03 -15.32 -10.08
CA HIS A 114 8.64 -14.50 -9.04
C HIS A 114 8.27 -15.00 -7.66
N ASP A 115 9.06 -14.64 -6.66
CA ASP A 115 8.75 -14.89 -5.27
C ASP A 115 7.48 -14.15 -4.85
N TYR A 116 6.57 -14.86 -4.18
CA TYR A 116 5.33 -14.28 -3.66
C TYR A 116 5.12 -14.67 -2.19
N PRO A 117 4.74 -13.73 -1.32
CA PRO A 117 4.52 -14.04 0.09
C PRO A 117 3.22 -14.81 0.32
N PHE A 118 3.31 -15.89 1.07
CA PHE A 118 2.19 -16.71 1.50
C PHE A 118 2.02 -16.68 3.02
N CYS A 119 0.81 -16.90 3.48
CA CYS A 119 0.53 -17.04 4.91
C CYS A 119 1.18 -18.33 5.44
N TRP A 120 2.07 -18.21 6.42
CA TRP A 120 2.75 -19.35 7.03
C TRP A 120 1.83 -20.36 7.74
N ARG A 121 0.56 -20.03 7.96
CA ARG A 121 -0.42 -20.89 8.64
C ARG A 121 -1.34 -21.66 7.70
N CYS A 122 -1.82 -21.01 6.65
CA CYS A 122 -2.84 -21.56 5.77
C CYS A 122 -2.41 -21.56 4.30
N ASP A 123 -1.18 -21.17 4.03
CA ASP A 123 -0.58 -21.16 2.69
C ASP A 123 -1.39 -20.39 1.63
N THR A 124 -2.18 -19.42 2.08
CA THR A 124 -2.92 -18.53 1.17
C THR A 124 -2.03 -17.35 0.75
N PRO A 125 -2.11 -16.91 -0.51
CA PRO A 125 -1.37 -15.73 -0.97
C PRO A 125 -1.78 -14.50 -0.17
N LEU A 126 -0.78 -13.71 0.24
CA LEU A 126 -1.03 -12.46 0.97
C LEU A 126 -1.44 -11.35 0.01
N ILE A 127 -2.26 -10.44 0.49
CA ILE A 127 -2.67 -9.24 -0.23
C ILE A 127 -2.27 -8.04 0.60
N TYR A 128 -1.62 -7.07 -0.06
CA TYR A 128 -1.36 -5.76 0.54
C TYR A 128 -2.55 -4.86 0.27
N TYR A 129 -3.17 -4.35 1.34
CA TYR A 129 -4.21 -3.33 1.25
C TYR A 129 -4.30 -2.55 2.57
N ALA A 130 -4.76 -1.31 2.50
CA ALA A 130 -4.87 -0.45 3.66
C ALA A 130 -5.99 -0.92 4.59
N ARG A 131 -5.72 -0.90 5.89
CA ARG A 131 -6.68 -1.21 6.95
C ARG A 131 -6.57 -0.18 8.05
N GLU A 132 -7.68 0.13 8.67
CA GLU A 132 -7.70 0.93 9.89
C GLU A 132 -6.99 0.18 11.02
N SER A 133 -6.09 0.87 11.68
CA SER A 133 -5.27 0.32 12.77
C SER A 133 -4.95 1.40 13.78
N TRP A 134 -4.75 1.00 15.03
CA TRP A 134 -4.25 1.90 16.06
C TRP A 134 -2.73 1.91 16.04
N PHE A 135 -2.17 3.12 16.09
CA PHE A 135 -0.73 3.34 16.11
C PHE A 135 -0.33 4.21 17.30
N ILE A 136 0.82 3.91 17.88
CA ILE A 136 1.54 4.84 18.73
C ILE A 136 2.45 5.65 17.79
N LYS A 137 2.28 6.99 17.79
CA LYS A 137 3.02 7.89 16.89
C LYS A 137 4.47 8.06 17.38
N MET A 138 5.29 7.07 17.11
CA MET A 138 6.72 7.07 17.48
C MET A 138 7.54 8.00 16.59
N SER A 139 7.05 8.32 15.38
CA SER A 139 7.67 9.22 14.43
C SER A 139 7.53 10.70 14.79
N ASP A 140 6.77 11.03 15.84
CA ASP A 140 6.66 12.40 16.34
C ASP A 140 8.05 12.95 16.67
N PRO A 141 8.42 14.16 16.17
CA PRO A 141 9.77 14.70 16.33
C PRO A 141 10.22 14.84 17.78
N GLU A 142 9.31 15.23 18.68
CA GLU A 142 9.62 15.39 20.11
C GLU A 142 9.82 14.02 20.78
N VAL A 143 8.92 13.08 20.52
CA VAL A 143 9.02 11.70 21.04
C VAL A 143 10.32 11.05 20.56
N LYS A 144 10.62 11.15 19.28
CA LYS A 144 11.85 10.61 18.68
C LYS A 144 13.11 11.22 19.28
N ALA A 145 13.15 12.55 19.43
CA ALA A 145 14.28 13.24 20.03
C ALA A 145 14.52 12.79 21.49
N ASN A 146 13.44 12.66 22.27
CA ASN A 146 13.51 12.19 23.65
C ASN A 146 13.98 10.73 23.74
N LEU A 147 13.55 9.85 22.85
CA LEU A 147 14.00 8.46 22.81
C LEU A 147 15.49 8.37 22.51
N ILE A 148 15.99 9.16 21.53
CA ILE A 148 17.41 9.21 21.18
C ILE A 148 18.25 9.79 22.35
N ALA A 149 17.77 10.85 23.00
CA ALA A 149 18.43 11.45 24.13
C ALA A 149 18.53 10.45 25.31
N ASN A 150 17.43 9.79 25.65
CA ASN A 150 17.39 8.80 26.72
C ASN A 150 18.27 7.59 26.41
N ASN A 151 18.35 7.13 25.17
CA ASN A 151 19.24 6.04 24.76
C ASN A 151 20.71 6.32 25.11
N LYS A 152 21.14 7.59 24.98
CA LYS A 152 22.52 8.02 25.30
C LYS A 152 22.84 7.98 26.79
N THR A 153 21.84 7.92 27.67
CA THR A 153 22.03 7.84 29.12
C THR A 153 22.17 6.40 29.63
N ILE A 154 21.88 5.42 28.78
CA ILE A 154 21.91 4.00 29.14
C ILE A 154 23.35 3.49 29.07
N ASN A 155 23.76 2.77 30.09
CA ASN A 155 25.06 2.06 30.08
C ASN A 155 24.91 0.75 29.31
N TRP A 156 25.19 0.79 28.01
CA TRP A 156 25.14 -0.38 27.14
C TRP A 156 26.41 -1.26 27.29
N ILE A 157 26.19 -2.58 27.37
CA ILE A 157 27.31 -3.57 27.41
C ILE A 157 27.04 -4.62 26.31
N PRO A 158 27.79 -4.60 25.20
CA PRO A 158 28.80 -3.60 24.80
C PRO A 158 28.16 -2.27 24.36
N GLU A 159 28.90 -1.18 24.47
CA GLU A 159 28.51 0.18 24.13
C GLU A 159 27.98 0.31 22.67
N THR A 160 28.56 -0.50 21.77
CA THR A 160 28.19 -0.54 20.35
C THR A 160 26.70 -0.90 20.07
N ILE A 161 25.99 -1.51 21.03
CA ILE A 161 24.55 -1.76 20.89
C ILE A 161 23.79 -0.45 20.88
N GLY A 162 24.09 0.45 21.80
CA GLY A 162 23.40 1.73 21.94
C GLY A 162 23.67 2.70 20.80
N THR A 163 24.91 2.77 20.34
CA THR A 163 25.32 3.67 19.24
C THR A 163 25.11 3.05 17.86
N GLY A 164 25.16 1.73 17.75
CA GLY A 164 24.99 0.99 16.51
C GLY A 164 23.52 0.60 16.25
N ARG A 165 23.23 -0.70 16.39
CA ARG A 165 21.93 -1.28 15.97
C ARG A 165 20.71 -0.61 16.61
N PHE A 166 20.75 -0.37 17.92
CA PHE A 166 19.60 0.23 18.61
C PHE A 166 19.50 1.73 18.33
N GLY A 167 20.61 2.46 18.32
CA GLY A 167 20.63 3.87 17.96
C GLY A 167 20.12 4.11 16.54
N ALA A 168 20.63 3.35 15.56
CA ALA A 168 20.17 3.42 14.18
C ALA A 168 18.68 3.07 14.03
N TRP A 169 18.19 2.11 14.83
CA TRP A 169 16.75 1.81 14.86
C TRP A 169 15.93 2.99 15.39
N LEU A 170 16.36 3.67 16.45
CA LEU A 170 15.69 4.85 16.98
C LEU A 170 15.68 6.03 15.97
N GLU A 171 16.79 6.20 15.25
CA GLU A 171 16.89 7.23 14.19
C GLU A 171 15.92 7.01 13.05
N ASN A 172 15.53 5.75 12.80
CA ASN A 172 14.61 5.34 11.74
C ASN A 172 13.30 4.80 12.29
N VAL A 173 12.94 5.14 13.54
CA VAL A 173 11.74 4.61 14.18
C VAL A 173 10.48 4.96 13.40
N GLN A 174 9.67 3.94 13.13
CA GLN A 174 8.36 4.04 12.51
C GLN A 174 7.26 4.03 13.56
N ASP A 175 6.07 4.49 13.19
CA ASP A 175 4.90 4.42 14.05
C ASP A 175 4.60 2.96 14.41
N TRP A 176 4.34 2.70 15.68
CA TRP A 176 4.14 1.35 16.16
C TRP A 176 2.68 0.93 16.05
N GLY A 177 2.37 0.06 15.08
CA GLY A 177 1.06 -0.55 14.91
C GLY A 177 0.77 -1.56 16.01
N ILE A 178 -0.19 -1.24 16.87
CA ILE A 178 -0.57 -2.07 18.03
C ILE A 178 -1.82 -2.93 17.79
N SER A 179 -2.58 -2.66 16.72
CA SER A 179 -3.75 -3.46 16.37
C SER A 179 -3.38 -4.84 15.86
N ARG A 180 -4.18 -5.84 16.23
CA ARG A 180 -4.12 -7.18 15.65
C ARG A 180 -5.54 -7.67 15.41
N ASN A 181 -5.85 -8.08 14.18
CA ASN A 181 -7.14 -8.69 13.85
C ASN A 181 -7.08 -10.19 14.11
N ARG A 182 -7.13 -10.55 15.37
CA ARG A 182 -7.19 -11.93 15.82
C ARG A 182 -8.36 -12.12 16.73
N TYR A 183 -9.04 -13.27 16.56
CA TYR A 183 -10.16 -13.63 17.43
C TYR A 183 -9.71 -13.83 18.88
N TRP A 184 -8.51 -14.39 19.10
CA TRP A 184 -7.92 -14.56 20.41
C TRP A 184 -6.73 -13.61 20.60
N GLY A 185 -6.85 -12.69 21.54
CA GLY A 185 -5.82 -11.71 21.87
C GLY A 185 -6.25 -10.78 23.00
N THR A 186 -5.34 -9.94 23.43
CA THR A 186 -5.62 -8.89 24.41
C THR A 186 -6.40 -7.77 23.75
N PRO A 187 -7.58 -7.38 24.27
CA PRO A 187 -8.32 -6.24 23.73
C PRO A 187 -7.56 -4.93 23.96
N LEU A 188 -7.70 -3.99 23.03
CA LEU A 188 -7.24 -2.62 23.21
C LEU A 188 -8.30 -1.83 23.97
N ASN A 189 -8.02 -1.47 25.21
CA ASN A 189 -8.94 -0.68 26.06
C ASN A 189 -8.78 0.82 25.75
N ILE A 190 -9.29 1.25 24.60
CA ILE A 190 -9.21 2.63 24.13
C ILE A 190 -10.61 3.22 24.11
N TRP A 191 -10.81 4.32 24.83
CA TRP A 191 -12.04 5.11 24.81
C TRP A 191 -11.80 6.37 23.98
N VAL A 192 -12.74 6.66 23.10
CA VAL A 192 -12.69 7.84 22.22
C VAL A 192 -13.81 8.80 22.60
N CYS A 193 -13.45 10.06 22.80
CA CYS A 193 -14.44 11.12 23.00
C CYS A 193 -15.14 11.51 21.71
#